data_3ee57c490d26c059dcc8da6d0ebfa59a
#
_entry.id   3ee57c490d26c059dcc8da6d0ebfa59a
#
_cell.length_a   1.000
_cell.length_b   1.000
_cell.length_c   1.000
_cell.angle_alpha   90.00
_cell.angle_beta   90.00
_cell.angle_gamma   90.00
#
_symmetry.space_group_name_H-M   'P 1'
#
loop_
_entity.id
_entity.type
_entity.pdbx_description
1 polymer ?
#
loop_
_entity_poly.entity_id
_entity_poly.type
_entity_poly.pdbx_seq_one_letter_code
_entity_poly.pdbx_strand_id
1 'polypeptide(L)'
;MNLTSPSPTSLVTLLRVLIPFALAYFLSYLFRVVNAIIAPNLAADLDIGPADLGLLTSAYFVSFAAFQLPLGVMLDRFGPRRVEAGLLVFAAAGALMFGMAGSLPGLFVGRALIGLGVSAGYMAAIKAYTLWFPPQLWPRINGLHLAAGGFGALSATLPVEFALTYTDWRGVFIGLSLLSAIVAVAGPGD
;
A
#
# COMPACT_ATOMS: atom_id res chain seq x y z
N MET A 1 14.03 22.95 -37.67
CA MET A 1 13.30 22.02 -36.81
C MET A 1 14.22 21.67 -35.66
N ASN A 2 14.22 22.52 -34.58
CA ASN A 2 15.11 22.35 -33.43
C ASN A 2 14.51 21.23 -32.52
N LEU A 3 15.10 20.06 -32.64
CA LEU A 3 14.90 19.00 -31.66
C LEU A 3 15.69 19.39 -30.38
N THR A 4 15.07 20.18 -29.53
CA THR A 4 15.58 20.36 -28.17
C THR A 4 15.57 18.99 -27.51
N SER A 5 16.78 18.44 -27.27
CA SER A 5 16.94 17.25 -26.46
C SER A 5 16.20 17.48 -25.13
N PRO A 6 15.35 16.53 -24.67
CA PRO A 6 14.71 16.67 -23.37
C PRO A 6 15.81 16.83 -22.31
N SER A 7 15.68 17.87 -21.50
CA SER A 7 16.59 18.08 -20.38
C SER A 7 16.66 16.80 -19.55
N PRO A 8 17.85 16.33 -19.15
CA PRO A 8 17.96 15.12 -18.35
C PRO A 8 17.12 15.30 -17.09
N THR A 9 16.12 14.44 -16.92
CA THR A 9 15.29 14.43 -15.70
C THR A 9 16.25 14.34 -14.52
N SER A 10 16.27 15.35 -13.65
CA SER A 10 17.24 15.34 -12.56
C SER A 10 17.02 14.13 -11.68
N LEU A 11 18.09 13.52 -11.17
CA LEU A 11 18.01 12.39 -10.25
C LEU A 11 17.10 12.73 -9.04
N VAL A 12 17.13 13.98 -8.61
CA VAL A 12 16.28 14.50 -7.52
C VAL A 12 14.80 14.40 -7.88
N THR A 13 14.40 14.78 -9.10
CA THR A 13 13.01 14.66 -9.56
C THR A 13 12.58 13.21 -9.64
N LEU A 14 13.46 12.33 -10.17
CA LEU A 14 13.19 10.89 -10.21
C LEU A 14 12.94 10.33 -8.80
N LEU A 15 13.84 10.61 -7.85
CA LEU A 15 13.72 10.11 -6.48
C LEU A 15 12.50 10.70 -5.76
N ARG A 16 12.24 12.00 -5.90
CA ARG A 16 11.09 12.66 -5.27
C ARG A 16 9.74 12.16 -5.76
N VAL A 17 9.65 11.71 -7.00
CA VAL A 17 8.40 11.16 -7.55
C VAL A 17 8.34 9.66 -7.36
N LEU A 18 9.41 8.92 -7.69
CA LEU A 18 9.38 7.44 -7.66
C LEU A 18 9.26 6.89 -6.25
N ILE A 19 10.05 7.40 -5.27
CA ILE A 19 10.14 6.79 -3.95
C ILE A 19 8.80 6.73 -3.22
N PRO A 20 8.00 7.83 -3.10
CA PRO A 20 6.75 7.76 -2.36
C PRO A 20 5.74 6.77 -2.96
N PHE A 21 5.59 6.77 -4.29
CA PHE A 21 4.70 5.82 -4.95
C PHE A 21 5.21 4.38 -4.86
N ALA A 22 6.52 4.16 -4.94
CA ALA A 22 7.13 2.84 -4.76
C ALA A 22 6.93 2.32 -3.33
N LEU A 23 7.04 3.17 -2.32
CA LEU A 23 6.77 2.82 -0.92
C LEU A 23 5.29 2.51 -0.68
N ALA A 24 4.38 3.26 -1.27
CA ALA A 24 2.94 2.98 -1.20
C ALA A 24 2.60 1.62 -1.84
N TYR A 25 3.22 1.30 -2.97
CA TYR A 25 3.04 0.02 -3.65
C TYR A 25 3.69 -1.14 -2.89
N PHE A 26 4.86 -0.90 -2.28
CA PHE A 26 5.49 -1.83 -1.33
C PHE A 26 4.52 -2.18 -0.20
N LEU A 27 3.91 -1.18 0.46
CA LEU A 27 2.92 -1.38 1.52
C LEU A 27 1.68 -2.14 1.02
N SER A 28 1.20 -1.86 -0.18
CA SER A 28 0.06 -2.55 -0.78
C SER A 28 0.30 -4.06 -0.88
N TYR A 29 1.49 -4.47 -1.34
CA TYR A 29 1.84 -5.88 -1.43
C TYR A 29 2.15 -6.51 -0.07
N LEU A 30 2.79 -5.78 0.83
CA LEU A 30 3.03 -6.23 2.19
C LEU A 30 1.70 -6.55 2.91
N PHE A 31 0.73 -5.61 2.88
CA PHE A 31 -0.60 -5.82 3.47
C PHE A 31 -1.39 -6.96 2.82
N ARG A 32 -1.15 -7.22 1.55
CA ARG A 32 -1.79 -8.33 0.83
C ARG A 32 -1.32 -9.69 1.33
N VAL A 33 -0.02 -9.84 1.58
CA VAL A 33 0.61 -11.11 1.95
C VAL A 33 0.61 -11.35 3.46
N VAL A 34 0.80 -10.31 4.27
CA VAL A 34 0.98 -10.44 5.73
C VAL A 34 -0.14 -11.21 6.42
N ASN A 35 -1.38 -11.16 5.89
CA ASN A 35 -2.51 -11.88 6.47
C ASN A 35 -2.31 -13.40 6.51
N ALA A 36 -1.69 -13.95 5.47
CA ALA A 36 -1.41 -15.39 5.42
C ALA A 36 -0.37 -15.79 6.48
N ILE A 37 0.61 -14.91 6.74
CA ILE A 37 1.69 -15.18 7.69
C ILE A 37 1.19 -15.12 9.14
N ILE A 38 0.32 -14.15 9.48
CA ILE A 38 -0.23 -14.02 10.83
C ILE A 38 -1.44 -14.94 11.09
N ALA A 39 -1.98 -15.61 10.07
CA ALA A 39 -3.21 -16.39 10.18
C ALA A 39 -3.20 -17.42 11.32
N PRO A 40 -2.12 -18.21 11.55
CA PRO A 40 -2.07 -19.14 12.68
C PRO A 40 -2.15 -18.44 14.04
N ASN A 41 -1.43 -17.32 14.21
CA ASN A 41 -1.44 -16.54 15.45
C ASN A 41 -2.81 -15.92 15.72
N LEU A 42 -3.43 -15.39 14.65
CA LEU A 42 -4.75 -14.76 14.72
C LEU A 42 -5.84 -15.79 15.06
N ALA A 43 -5.79 -16.98 14.44
CA ALA A 43 -6.69 -18.08 14.71
C ALA A 43 -6.59 -18.57 16.17
N ALA A 44 -5.37 -18.69 16.69
CA ALA A 44 -5.14 -19.14 18.07
C ALA A 44 -5.58 -18.10 19.11
N ASP A 45 -5.40 -16.79 18.82
CA ASP A 45 -5.70 -15.72 19.77
C ASP A 45 -7.21 -15.39 19.86
N LEU A 46 -7.94 -15.50 18.76
CA LEU A 46 -9.35 -15.08 18.66
C LEU A 46 -10.32 -16.24 18.39
N ASP A 47 -9.84 -17.47 18.39
CA ASP A 47 -10.60 -18.69 18.12
C ASP A 47 -11.43 -18.59 16.82
N ILE A 48 -10.78 -18.08 15.74
CA ILE A 48 -11.40 -17.92 14.43
C ILE A 48 -11.00 -19.03 13.47
N GLY A 49 -11.98 -19.47 12.67
CA GLY A 49 -11.80 -20.57 11.74
C GLY A 49 -11.28 -20.16 10.34
N PRO A 50 -11.03 -21.14 9.46
CA PRO A 50 -10.60 -20.87 8.09
C PRO A 50 -11.59 -20.04 7.28
N ALA A 51 -12.90 -20.16 7.55
CA ALA A 51 -13.95 -19.36 6.92
C ALA A 51 -13.82 -17.88 7.27
N ASP A 52 -13.51 -17.55 8.54
CA ASP A 52 -13.31 -16.19 9.00
C ASP A 52 -12.05 -15.57 8.39
N LEU A 53 -10.96 -16.34 8.28
CA LEU A 53 -9.74 -15.92 7.59
C LEU A 53 -9.99 -15.63 6.10
N GLY A 54 -10.83 -16.45 5.46
CA GLY A 54 -11.32 -16.22 4.11
C GLY A 54 -12.14 -14.93 4.00
N LEU A 55 -13.03 -14.68 4.97
CA LEU A 55 -13.84 -13.46 5.06
C LEU A 55 -12.96 -12.21 5.21
N LEU A 56 -11.94 -12.24 6.07
CA LEU A 56 -10.98 -11.15 6.25
C LEU A 56 -10.19 -10.85 4.95
N THR A 57 -9.79 -11.90 4.24
CA THR A 57 -9.11 -11.77 2.95
C THR A 57 -10.05 -11.18 1.89
N SER A 58 -11.30 -11.63 1.87
CA SER A 58 -12.33 -11.12 0.97
C SER A 58 -12.65 -9.65 1.24
N ALA A 59 -12.74 -9.23 2.50
CA ALA A 59 -12.98 -7.84 2.88
C ALA A 59 -11.92 -6.89 2.27
N TYR A 60 -10.65 -7.30 2.32
CA TYR A 60 -9.55 -6.55 1.71
C TYR A 60 -9.72 -6.44 0.19
N PHE A 61 -9.93 -7.55 -0.52
CA PHE A 61 -10.00 -7.54 -1.97
C PHE A 61 -11.27 -6.91 -2.52
N VAL A 62 -12.42 -7.08 -1.85
CA VAL A 62 -13.69 -6.46 -2.24
C VAL A 62 -13.62 -4.95 -2.10
N SER A 63 -13.12 -4.43 -0.98
CA SER A 63 -12.96 -2.98 -0.79
C SER A 63 -11.94 -2.38 -1.76
N PHE A 64 -10.82 -3.07 -1.99
CA PHE A 64 -9.81 -2.71 -2.98
C PHE A 64 -10.44 -2.60 -4.39
N ALA A 65 -11.17 -3.64 -4.82
CA ALA A 65 -11.79 -3.71 -6.14
C ALA A 65 -12.93 -2.68 -6.30
N ALA A 66 -13.78 -2.53 -5.30
CA ALA A 66 -14.89 -1.58 -5.34
C ALA A 66 -14.41 -0.13 -5.49
N PHE A 67 -13.27 0.19 -4.86
CA PHE A 67 -12.71 1.54 -4.93
C PHE A 67 -12.02 1.85 -6.26
N GLN A 68 -11.71 0.85 -7.12
CA GLN A 68 -11.16 1.10 -8.45
C GLN A 68 -12.10 1.95 -9.32
N LEU A 69 -13.43 1.83 -9.14
CA LEU A 69 -14.39 2.59 -9.92
C LEU A 69 -14.30 4.11 -9.67
N PRO A 70 -14.38 4.63 -8.43
CA PRO A 70 -14.24 6.07 -8.16
C PRO A 70 -12.79 6.56 -8.27
N LEU A 71 -11.80 5.68 -8.16
CA LEU A 71 -10.39 6.05 -8.12
C LEU A 71 -9.94 6.83 -9.36
N GLY A 72 -10.37 6.41 -10.54
CA GLY A 72 -10.05 7.10 -11.79
C GLY A 72 -10.48 8.57 -11.76
N VAL A 73 -11.72 8.84 -11.38
CA VAL A 73 -12.28 10.19 -11.25
C VAL A 73 -11.52 11.01 -10.19
N MET A 74 -11.19 10.38 -9.07
CA MET A 74 -10.43 11.06 -8.00
C MET A 74 -9.02 11.44 -8.47
N LEU A 75 -8.34 10.55 -9.18
CA LEU A 75 -7.02 10.81 -9.75
C LEU A 75 -7.05 11.94 -10.78
N ASP A 76 -8.12 12.05 -11.57
CA ASP A 76 -8.29 13.13 -12.56
C ASP A 76 -8.57 14.47 -11.88
N ARG A 77 -9.37 14.47 -10.82
CA ARG A 77 -9.83 15.70 -10.15
C ARG A 77 -8.81 16.24 -9.14
N PHE A 78 -8.19 15.37 -8.34
CA PHE A 78 -7.36 15.77 -7.21
C PHE A 78 -5.87 15.51 -7.42
N GLY A 79 -5.52 14.79 -8.49
CA GLY A 79 -4.15 14.40 -8.81
C GLY A 79 -3.65 13.19 -8.01
N PRO A 80 -2.62 12.50 -8.54
CA PRO A 80 -2.16 11.22 -7.99
C PRO A 80 -1.59 11.33 -6.57
N ARG A 81 -0.87 12.41 -6.25
CA ARG A 81 -0.22 12.61 -4.94
C ARG A 81 -1.21 12.73 -3.80
N ARG A 82 -2.21 13.61 -3.95
CA ARG A 82 -3.22 13.86 -2.91
C ARG A 82 -4.11 12.64 -2.68
N VAL A 83 -4.47 11.96 -3.77
CA VAL A 83 -5.28 10.74 -3.71
C VAL A 83 -4.52 9.63 -3.00
N GLU A 84 -3.25 9.38 -3.36
CA GLU A 84 -2.41 8.38 -2.73
C GLU A 84 -2.22 8.66 -1.23
N ALA A 85 -1.81 9.88 -0.89
CA ALA A 85 -1.60 10.27 0.51
C ALA A 85 -2.89 10.14 1.34
N GLY A 86 -4.02 10.63 0.81
CA GLY A 86 -5.32 10.50 1.48
C GLY A 86 -5.74 9.06 1.70
N LEU A 87 -5.54 8.19 0.72
CA LEU A 87 -5.87 6.77 0.84
C LEU A 87 -4.93 6.03 1.81
N LEU A 88 -3.64 6.37 1.85
CA LEU A 88 -2.72 5.79 2.83
C LEU A 88 -3.09 6.13 4.27
N VAL A 89 -3.76 7.26 4.53
CA VAL A 89 -4.33 7.54 5.87
C VAL A 89 -5.40 6.51 6.24
N PHE A 90 -6.26 6.11 5.28
CA PHE A 90 -7.23 5.04 5.53
C PHE A 90 -6.53 3.69 5.75
N ALA A 91 -5.44 3.40 5.03
CA ALA A 91 -4.64 2.20 5.26
C ALA A 91 -4.04 2.19 6.67
N ALA A 92 -3.48 3.33 7.11
CA ALA A 92 -2.92 3.48 8.46
C ALA A 92 -4.00 3.31 9.55
N ALA A 93 -5.15 3.97 9.39
CA ALA A 93 -6.27 3.83 10.33
C ALA A 93 -6.82 2.39 10.36
N GLY A 94 -6.94 1.75 9.19
CA GLY A 94 -7.37 0.36 9.09
C GLY A 94 -6.38 -0.61 9.73
N ALA A 95 -5.08 -0.41 9.56
CA ALA A 95 -4.04 -1.22 10.19
C ALA A 95 -4.03 -1.05 11.72
N LEU A 96 -4.20 0.19 12.20
CA LEU A 96 -4.33 0.45 13.64
C LEU A 96 -5.57 -0.24 14.21
N MET A 97 -6.72 -0.08 13.56
CA MET A 97 -7.97 -0.72 13.95
C MET A 97 -7.86 -2.24 13.98
N PHE A 98 -7.21 -2.83 12.97
CA PHE A 98 -6.95 -4.27 12.90
C PHE A 98 -6.07 -4.72 14.07
N GLY A 99 -4.95 -4.04 14.34
CA GLY A 99 -4.04 -4.36 15.44
C GLY A 99 -4.67 -4.21 16.84
N MET A 100 -5.67 -3.34 16.99
CA MET A 100 -6.38 -3.12 18.24
C MET A 100 -7.66 -3.98 18.36
N ALA A 101 -8.04 -4.72 17.32
CA ALA A 101 -9.29 -5.47 17.31
C ALA A 101 -9.25 -6.66 18.27
N GLY A 102 -10.31 -6.82 19.05
CA GLY A 102 -10.59 -7.99 19.90
C GLY A 102 -11.75 -8.83 19.39
N SER A 103 -12.23 -8.60 18.16
CA SER A 103 -13.39 -9.29 17.60
C SER A 103 -13.32 -9.36 16.08
N LEU A 104 -13.98 -10.38 15.49
CA LEU A 104 -14.04 -10.57 14.04
C LEU A 104 -14.60 -9.35 13.28
N PRO A 105 -15.69 -8.67 13.72
CA PRO A 105 -16.15 -7.45 13.05
C PRO A 105 -15.11 -6.33 13.01
N GLY A 106 -14.34 -6.14 14.09
CA GLY A 106 -13.27 -5.14 14.12
C GLY A 106 -12.16 -5.46 13.13
N LEU A 107 -11.75 -6.73 13.06
CA LEU A 107 -10.77 -7.21 12.07
C LEU A 107 -11.28 -7.01 10.64
N PHE A 108 -12.55 -7.33 10.39
CA PHE A 108 -13.19 -7.18 9.08
C PHE A 108 -13.16 -5.72 8.60
N VAL A 109 -13.60 -4.79 9.44
CA VAL A 109 -13.58 -3.35 9.09
C VAL A 109 -12.15 -2.86 8.90
N GLY A 110 -11.20 -3.25 9.77
CA GLY A 110 -9.78 -2.93 9.62
C GLY A 110 -9.24 -3.40 8.26
N ARG A 111 -9.56 -4.64 7.86
CA ARG A 111 -9.18 -5.20 6.55
C ARG A 111 -9.79 -4.46 5.37
N ALA A 112 -11.07 -4.11 5.46
CA ALA A 112 -11.75 -3.33 4.43
C ALA A 112 -11.11 -1.94 4.26
N LEU A 113 -10.79 -1.26 5.37
CA LEU A 113 -10.11 0.04 5.34
C LEU A 113 -8.69 -0.06 4.76
N ILE A 114 -7.93 -1.11 5.11
CA ILE A 114 -6.61 -1.35 4.53
C ILE A 114 -6.73 -1.54 3.02
N GLY A 115 -7.63 -2.43 2.55
CA GLY A 115 -7.83 -2.70 1.13
C GLY A 115 -8.20 -1.45 0.33
N LEU A 116 -9.12 -0.63 0.86
CA LEU A 116 -9.48 0.66 0.31
C LEU A 116 -8.24 1.59 0.28
N GLY A 117 -7.53 1.68 1.39
CA GLY A 117 -6.41 2.61 1.55
C GLY A 117 -5.21 2.34 0.66
N VAL A 118 -4.97 1.09 0.25
CA VAL A 118 -3.85 0.74 -0.65
C VAL A 118 -4.28 0.58 -2.11
N SER A 119 -5.54 0.87 -2.43
CA SER A 119 -6.11 0.63 -3.77
C SER A 119 -5.50 1.51 -4.88
N ALA A 120 -4.98 2.69 -4.53
CA ALA A 120 -4.40 3.62 -5.49
C ALA A 120 -2.98 3.29 -5.92
N GLY A 121 -2.23 2.49 -5.16
CA GLY A 121 -0.78 2.34 -5.26
C GLY A 121 -0.22 2.13 -6.66
N TYR A 122 -0.91 1.42 -7.54
CA TYR A 122 -0.47 1.25 -8.93
C TYR A 122 -0.99 2.37 -9.85
N MET A 123 -2.29 2.67 -9.81
CA MET A 123 -2.91 3.63 -10.73
C MET A 123 -2.43 5.06 -10.50
N ALA A 124 -2.27 5.47 -9.24
CA ALA A 124 -1.72 6.77 -8.90
C ALA A 124 -0.27 6.92 -9.39
N ALA A 125 0.54 5.87 -9.23
CA ALA A 125 1.92 5.85 -9.69
C ALA A 125 2.00 6.00 -11.22
N ILE A 126 1.27 5.17 -11.98
CA ILE A 126 1.26 5.25 -13.44
C ILE A 126 0.85 6.65 -13.91
N LYS A 127 -0.21 7.23 -13.33
CA LYS A 127 -0.63 8.58 -13.65
C LYS A 127 0.46 9.62 -13.32
N ALA A 128 1.11 9.51 -12.16
CA ALA A 128 2.21 10.39 -11.81
C ALA A 128 3.38 10.26 -12.80
N TYR A 129 3.73 9.04 -13.18
CA TYR A 129 4.86 8.80 -14.10
C TYR A 129 4.59 9.36 -15.50
N THR A 130 3.35 9.28 -16.00
CA THR A 130 2.99 9.87 -17.29
C THR A 130 2.99 11.40 -17.28
N LEU A 131 2.77 12.03 -16.13
CA LEU A 131 2.81 13.48 -15.97
C LEU A 131 4.22 14.05 -15.81
N TRP A 132 5.14 13.28 -15.20
CA TRP A 132 6.45 13.79 -14.77
C TRP A 132 7.63 13.28 -15.59
N PHE A 133 7.47 12.18 -16.35
CA PHE A 133 8.56 11.54 -17.07
C PHE A 133 8.25 11.38 -18.56
N PRO A 134 9.28 11.49 -19.41
CA PRO A 134 9.13 11.25 -20.83
C PRO A 134 8.83 9.76 -21.11
N PRO A 135 8.08 9.44 -22.18
CA PRO A 135 7.65 8.07 -22.50
C PRO A 135 8.78 7.02 -22.55
N GLN A 136 9.97 7.43 -22.92
CA GLN A 136 11.15 6.56 -23.03
C GLN A 136 11.59 5.96 -21.68
N LEU A 137 11.27 6.63 -20.57
CA LEU A 137 11.62 6.17 -19.23
C LEU A 137 10.52 5.31 -18.58
N TRP A 138 9.29 5.32 -19.10
CA TRP A 138 8.16 4.62 -18.48
C TRP A 138 8.41 3.13 -18.24
N PRO A 139 8.97 2.33 -19.20
CA PRO A 139 9.19 0.91 -18.94
C PRO A 139 10.15 0.68 -17.76
N ARG A 140 11.23 1.49 -17.68
CA ARG A 140 12.23 1.38 -16.61
C ARG A 140 11.66 1.76 -15.25
N ILE A 141 10.93 2.88 -15.19
CA ILE A 141 10.33 3.38 -13.95
C ILE A 141 9.25 2.41 -13.47
N ASN A 142 8.41 1.90 -14.39
CA ASN A 142 7.40 0.90 -14.05
C ASN A 142 8.03 -0.41 -13.57
N GLY A 143 9.13 -0.85 -14.17
CA GLY A 143 9.89 -2.02 -13.70
C GLY A 143 10.39 -1.85 -12.26
N LEU A 144 10.94 -0.70 -11.91
CA LEU A 144 11.37 -0.38 -10.54
C LEU A 144 10.18 -0.32 -9.57
N HIS A 145 9.06 0.23 -10.01
CA HIS A 145 7.83 0.28 -9.22
C HIS A 145 7.30 -1.12 -8.91
N LEU A 146 7.21 -1.99 -9.92
CA LEU A 146 6.79 -3.39 -9.75
C LEU A 146 7.75 -4.17 -8.83
N ALA A 147 9.06 -3.92 -8.96
CA ALA A 147 10.06 -4.52 -8.07
C ALA A 147 9.83 -4.12 -6.60
N ALA A 148 9.45 -2.85 -6.34
CA ALA A 148 9.10 -2.42 -4.98
C ALA A 148 7.92 -3.21 -4.40
N GLY A 149 6.89 -3.52 -5.20
CA GLY A 149 5.80 -4.42 -4.80
C GLY A 149 6.31 -5.83 -4.48
N GLY A 150 7.20 -6.39 -5.30
CA GLY A 150 7.83 -7.69 -5.04
C GLY A 150 8.61 -7.69 -3.71
N PHE A 151 9.38 -6.65 -3.44
CA PHE A 151 10.04 -6.49 -2.13
C PHE A 151 9.05 -6.36 -0.98
N GLY A 152 7.90 -5.70 -1.19
CA GLY A 152 6.81 -5.64 -0.22
C GLY A 152 6.27 -7.02 0.13
N ALA A 153 6.02 -7.86 -0.88
CA ALA A 153 5.57 -9.24 -0.69
C ALA A 153 6.61 -10.08 0.07
N LEU A 154 7.91 -9.97 -0.30
CA LEU A 154 9.00 -10.68 0.38
C LEU A 154 9.15 -10.20 1.83
N SER A 155 8.97 -8.90 2.09
CA SER A 155 9.04 -8.34 3.45
C SER A 155 7.89 -8.80 4.34
N ALA A 156 6.78 -9.22 3.76
CA ALA A 156 5.67 -9.81 4.51
C ALA A 156 5.95 -11.25 4.99
N THR A 157 6.99 -11.92 4.51
CA THR A 157 7.35 -13.29 4.90
C THR A 157 8.40 -13.27 6.04
N LEU A 158 9.65 -13.60 5.74
CA LEU A 158 10.70 -13.70 6.76
C LEU A 158 10.84 -12.49 7.70
N PRO A 159 10.79 -11.22 7.24
CA PRO A 159 10.84 -10.08 8.13
C PRO A 159 9.67 -10.01 9.13
N VAL A 160 8.46 -10.37 8.69
CA VAL A 160 7.29 -10.42 9.58
C VAL A 160 7.39 -11.60 10.54
N GLU A 161 7.78 -12.80 10.07
CA GLU A 161 8.04 -13.96 10.95
C GLU A 161 9.10 -13.63 12.02
N PHE A 162 10.17 -12.96 11.63
CA PHE A 162 11.19 -12.51 12.57
C PHE A 162 10.63 -11.49 13.58
N ALA A 163 9.80 -10.53 13.13
CA ALA A 163 9.15 -9.57 14.02
C ALA A 163 8.24 -10.28 15.04
N LEU A 164 7.53 -11.34 14.63
CA LEU A 164 6.68 -12.15 15.49
C LEU A 164 7.44 -12.89 16.61
N THR A 165 8.76 -12.98 16.55
CA THR A 165 9.58 -13.51 17.66
C THR A 165 9.74 -12.49 18.80
N TYR A 166 9.56 -11.20 18.54
CA TYR A 166 9.69 -10.10 19.50
C TYR A 166 8.38 -9.43 19.87
N THR A 167 7.36 -9.58 19.03
CA THR A 167 6.04 -8.99 19.24
C THR A 167 4.95 -9.96 18.76
N ASP A 168 3.70 -9.64 19.03
CA ASP A 168 2.55 -10.37 18.51
C ASP A 168 2.09 -9.78 17.14
N TRP A 169 1.07 -10.37 16.54
CA TRP A 169 0.47 -9.89 15.30
C TRP A 169 -0.11 -8.46 15.42
N ARG A 170 -0.54 -8.06 16.63
CA ARG A 170 -1.03 -6.71 16.92
C ARG A 170 0.07 -5.68 16.77
N GLY A 171 1.24 -5.96 17.38
CA GLY A 171 2.41 -5.10 17.27
C GLY A 171 2.89 -4.94 15.83
N VAL A 172 2.85 -6.01 15.03
CA VAL A 172 3.15 -5.94 13.59
C VAL A 172 2.22 -4.95 12.89
N PHE A 173 0.89 -5.04 13.11
CA PHE A 173 -0.08 -4.14 12.47
C PHE A 173 -0.01 -2.70 12.98
N ILE A 174 0.31 -2.47 14.24
CA ILE A 174 0.59 -1.13 14.77
C ILE A 174 1.83 -0.54 14.09
N GLY A 175 2.90 -1.33 13.93
CA GLY A 175 4.10 -0.92 13.18
C GLY A 175 3.78 -0.57 11.72
N LEU A 176 2.98 -1.38 11.04
CA LEU A 176 2.53 -1.12 9.67
C LEU A 176 1.64 0.11 9.57
N SER A 177 0.81 0.38 10.59
CA SER A 177 0.02 1.61 10.67
C SER A 177 0.92 2.85 10.72
N LEU A 178 1.93 2.84 11.59
CA LEU A 178 2.90 3.93 11.70
C LEU A 178 3.68 4.14 10.39
N LEU A 179 4.13 3.05 9.77
CA LEU A 179 4.83 3.12 8.49
C LEU A 179 3.94 3.71 7.39
N SER A 180 2.66 3.30 7.33
CA SER A 180 1.69 3.84 6.37
C SER A 180 1.43 5.33 6.60
N ALA A 181 1.32 5.76 7.86
CA ALA A 181 1.15 7.16 8.22
C ALA A 181 2.39 8.00 7.83
N ILE A 182 3.60 7.48 8.06
CA ILE A 182 4.84 8.14 7.66
C ILE A 182 4.89 8.31 6.13
N VAL A 183 4.57 7.26 5.37
CA VAL A 183 4.56 7.33 3.90
C VAL A 183 3.47 8.29 3.41
N ALA A 184 2.31 8.34 4.05
CA ALA A 184 1.24 9.28 3.72
C ALA A 184 1.69 10.76 3.87
N VAL A 185 2.42 11.07 4.94
CA VAL A 185 2.92 12.43 5.24
C VAL A 185 4.18 12.76 4.45
N ALA A 186 5.08 11.78 4.27
CA ALA A 186 6.30 11.93 3.47
C ALA A 186 6.02 11.96 1.96
N GLY A 187 4.78 11.77 1.57
CA GLY A 187 4.33 11.93 0.19
C GLY A 187 4.88 13.25 -0.38
N PRO A 188 5.21 13.30 -1.67
CA PRO A 188 5.97 14.39 -2.24
C PRO A 188 5.25 15.72 -1.97
N GLY A 189 5.92 16.59 -1.19
CA GLY A 189 5.53 17.99 -1.05
C GLY A 189 5.42 18.65 -2.42
N ASP A 190 4.62 19.69 -2.49
CA ASP A 190 4.33 20.48 -3.70
C ASP A 190 5.59 20.91 -4.46
#